data_bf60f913bbcbbd1690d0471ae5b8cba0
#
_entry.id   bf60f913bbcbbd1690d0471ae5b8cba0
#
_cell.length_a   1.000
_cell.length_b   1.000
_cell.length_c   1.000
_cell.angle_alpha   90.00
_cell.angle_beta   90.00
_cell.angle_gamma   90.00
#
_symmetry.space_group_name_H-M   'P 1'
#
loop_
_entity.id
_entity.type
_entity.pdbx_description
1 polymer ?
#
loop_
_entity_poly.entity_id
_entity_poly.type
_entity_poly.pdbx_seq_one_letter_code
_entity_poly.pdbx_strand_id
1 'polypeptide(L)'
;MALSIINDTGRVSIGSDDLEGATMVDDRTLIEEALYRYAYLLDTGQNEHVAKEIFADDAVMDYGTGPIEGRAAIHAFYTGFTEEVAQTAHCYTNVMIQITGDVAKSHAHVTGWHWTARPDRKLTDPADITIVGGAKDEWRKTASGWRITNRIALQFGVAMGSPSPGIAELMAGMKQRASWP
;
A
#
# COMPACT_ATOMS: atom_id res chain seq x y z
N MET A 1 34.71 -6.83 -3.53
CA MET A 1 34.28 -7.50 -2.28
C MET A 1 34.50 -6.48 -1.17
N ALA A 2 33.47 -5.67 -0.88
CA ALA A 2 33.57 -4.59 0.12
C ALA A 2 33.43 -5.21 1.51
N LEU A 3 34.43 -4.98 2.36
CA LEU A 3 34.39 -5.37 3.77
C LEU A 3 33.63 -4.28 4.53
N SER A 4 32.44 -4.58 5.01
CA SER A 4 31.72 -3.73 5.95
C SER A 4 32.42 -3.80 7.32
N ILE A 5 33.01 -2.70 7.76
CA ILE A 5 33.58 -2.59 9.12
C ILE A 5 32.45 -2.15 10.05
N ILE A 6 32.01 -3.05 10.93
CA ILE A 6 31.11 -2.72 12.04
C ILE A 6 31.97 -2.15 13.16
N ASN A 7 31.71 -0.90 13.56
CA ASN A 7 32.39 -0.32 14.70
C ASN A 7 31.73 -0.79 16.02
N ASP A 8 32.42 -0.59 17.16
CA ASP A 8 31.99 -1.01 18.51
C ASP A 8 30.61 -0.48 18.96
N THR A 9 29.98 0.41 18.19
CA THR A 9 28.64 0.95 18.46
C THR A 9 27.55 0.35 17.57
N GLY A 10 27.88 -0.65 16.73
CA GLY A 10 26.93 -1.30 15.82
C GLY A 10 26.48 -0.43 14.64
N ARG A 11 27.13 0.69 14.37
CA ARG A 11 26.87 1.54 13.22
C ARG A 11 27.73 1.13 12.02
N VAL A 12 27.09 0.89 10.90
CA VAL A 12 27.77 0.76 9.62
C VAL A 12 28.17 2.17 9.15
N SER A 13 29.46 2.45 9.08
CA SER A 13 29.95 3.67 8.40
C SER A 13 30.33 3.30 6.97
N ILE A 14 29.66 3.93 6.02
CA ILE A 14 30.01 3.86 4.61
C ILE A 14 31.04 4.96 4.38
N GLY A 15 32.24 4.59 3.91
CA GLY A 15 33.28 5.55 3.55
C GLY A 15 32.86 6.43 2.37
N SER A 16 33.43 7.64 2.25
CA SER A 16 33.15 8.54 1.13
C SER A 16 33.46 7.91 -0.24
N ASP A 17 34.42 6.99 -0.29
CA ASP A 17 34.87 6.31 -1.50
C ASP A 17 33.92 5.18 -1.93
N ASP A 18 33.05 4.69 -1.01
CA ASP A 18 32.03 3.68 -1.31
C ASP A 18 30.80 4.29 -2.01
N LEU A 19 30.70 5.62 -2.08
CA LEU A 19 29.60 6.34 -2.73
C LEU A 19 29.84 6.65 -4.20
N GLU A 20 31.06 6.52 -4.71
CA GLU A 20 31.40 6.78 -6.13
C GLU A 20 30.77 5.79 -7.13
N GLY A 21 30.11 4.74 -6.65
CA GLY A 21 29.36 3.77 -7.45
C GLY A 21 27.89 3.65 -7.11
N ALA A 22 27.36 4.46 -6.19
CA ALA A 22 25.96 4.42 -5.82
C ALA A 22 25.11 4.92 -7.00
N THR A 23 24.44 4.01 -7.69
CA THR A 23 23.44 4.37 -8.69
C THR A 23 22.33 5.15 -8.00
N MET A 24 22.12 6.40 -8.39
CA MET A 24 20.98 7.18 -7.91
C MET A 24 19.70 6.45 -8.32
N VAL A 25 18.91 6.06 -7.33
CA VAL A 25 17.59 5.46 -7.57
C VAL A 25 16.71 6.53 -8.21
N ASP A 26 16.15 6.23 -9.37
CA ASP A 26 15.29 7.18 -10.07
C ASP A 26 13.91 7.31 -9.41
N ASP A 27 13.22 8.41 -9.69
CA ASP A 27 11.91 8.71 -9.11
C ASP A 27 10.84 7.66 -9.46
N ARG A 28 10.95 7.02 -10.62
CA ARG A 28 10.04 5.93 -11.00
C ARG A 28 10.19 4.74 -10.07
N THR A 29 11.42 4.30 -9.84
CA THR A 29 11.72 3.21 -8.92
C THR A 29 11.27 3.55 -7.50
N LEU A 30 11.49 4.79 -7.04
CA LEU A 30 11.03 5.22 -5.70
C LEU A 30 9.51 5.16 -5.54
N ILE A 31 8.74 5.50 -6.58
CA ILE A 31 7.28 5.38 -6.55
C ILE A 31 6.85 3.90 -6.57
N GLU A 32 7.49 3.06 -7.38
CA GLU A 32 7.23 1.61 -7.39
C GLU A 32 7.54 0.98 -6.03
N GLU A 33 8.68 1.31 -5.42
CA GLU A 33 9.04 0.84 -4.07
C GLU A 33 8.03 1.32 -3.01
N ALA A 34 7.49 2.54 -3.13
CA ALA A 34 6.46 3.02 -2.22
C ALA A 34 5.14 2.21 -2.35
N LEU A 35 4.76 1.78 -3.56
CA LEU A 35 3.62 0.87 -3.78
C LEU A 35 3.88 -0.52 -3.17
N TYR A 36 5.09 -1.06 -3.34
CA TYR A 36 5.46 -2.35 -2.73
C TYR A 36 5.57 -2.26 -1.21
N ARG A 37 6.10 -1.13 -0.70
CA ARG A 37 6.13 -0.85 0.74
C ARG A 37 4.73 -0.79 1.34
N TYR A 38 3.79 -0.15 0.64
CA TYR A 38 2.39 -0.13 1.04
C TYR A 38 1.81 -1.55 1.18
N ALA A 39 1.98 -2.41 0.17
CA ALA A 39 1.55 -3.80 0.23
C ALA A 39 2.22 -4.55 1.40
N TYR A 40 3.53 -4.39 1.55
CA TYR A 40 4.30 -5.02 2.62
C TYR A 40 3.79 -4.64 4.01
N LEU A 41 3.47 -3.36 4.25
CA LEU A 41 2.96 -2.90 5.54
C LEU A 41 1.62 -3.57 5.89
N LEU A 42 0.72 -3.68 4.92
CA LEU A 42 -0.56 -4.36 5.10
C LEU A 42 -0.37 -5.86 5.36
N ASP A 43 0.45 -6.51 4.55
CA ASP A 43 0.62 -7.97 4.58
C ASP A 43 1.40 -8.47 5.81
N THR A 44 2.13 -7.58 6.46
CA THR A 44 2.87 -7.86 7.70
C THR A 44 2.19 -7.30 8.95
N GLY A 45 0.95 -6.79 8.83
CA GLY A 45 0.17 -6.29 9.96
C GLY A 45 0.70 -4.97 10.55
N GLN A 46 1.49 -4.20 9.77
CA GLN A 46 2.04 -2.91 10.18
C GLN A 46 1.16 -1.74 9.73
N ASN A 47 -0.16 -1.89 9.88
CA ASN A 47 -1.17 -0.98 9.35
C ASN A 47 -1.05 0.44 9.92
N GLU A 48 -0.54 0.58 11.15
CA GLU A 48 -0.30 1.87 11.80
C GLU A 48 0.75 2.73 11.09
N HIS A 49 1.63 2.12 10.28
CA HIS A 49 2.66 2.82 9.53
C HIS A 49 2.20 3.29 8.15
N VAL A 50 1.13 2.70 7.59
CA VAL A 50 0.67 2.95 6.22
C VAL A 50 0.42 4.44 5.97
N ALA A 51 -0.38 5.08 6.80
CA ALA A 51 -0.75 6.47 6.60
C ALA A 51 0.48 7.39 6.64
N LYS A 52 1.40 7.16 7.58
CA LYS A 52 2.59 7.98 7.77
C LYS A 52 3.64 7.81 6.66
N GLU A 53 3.86 6.57 6.21
CA GLU A 53 4.93 6.28 5.26
C GLU A 53 4.51 6.49 3.82
N ILE A 54 3.23 6.33 3.51
CA ILE A 54 2.73 6.29 2.13
C ILE A 54 1.99 7.57 1.74
N PHE A 55 1.22 8.17 2.67
CA PHE A 55 0.32 9.26 2.34
C PHE A 55 0.86 10.62 2.78
N ALA A 56 0.54 11.67 2.02
CA ALA A 56 0.75 13.06 2.42
C ALA A 56 -0.21 13.44 3.56
N ASP A 57 0.10 14.54 4.28
CA ASP A 57 -0.73 14.98 5.41
C ASP A 57 -2.15 15.35 4.99
N ASP A 58 -2.29 15.91 3.79
CA ASP A 58 -3.51 16.38 3.15
C ASP A 58 -4.10 15.37 2.15
N ALA A 59 -3.68 14.12 2.21
CA ALA A 59 -4.11 13.11 1.24
C ALA A 59 -5.61 12.80 1.33
N VAL A 60 -6.17 12.44 0.19
CA VAL A 60 -7.55 11.94 0.06
C VAL A 60 -7.50 10.52 -0.49
N MET A 61 -8.29 9.64 0.08
CA MET A 61 -8.39 8.24 -0.34
C MET A 61 -9.86 7.86 -0.51
N ASP A 62 -10.20 7.17 -1.60
CA ASP A 62 -11.56 6.66 -1.85
C ASP A 62 -11.52 5.20 -2.31
N TYR A 63 -12.11 4.31 -1.51
CA TYR A 63 -12.30 2.89 -1.81
C TYR A 63 -13.70 2.57 -2.35
N GLY A 64 -14.45 3.58 -2.80
CA GLY A 64 -15.80 3.42 -3.33
C GLY A 64 -16.91 3.69 -2.31
N THR A 65 -16.55 3.99 -1.06
CA THR A 65 -17.50 4.34 0.01
C THR A 65 -17.60 5.86 0.24
N GLY A 66 -16.82 6.64 -0.49
CA GLY A 66 -16.67 8.07 -0.36
C GLY A 66 -15.27 8.46 0.13
N PRO A 67 -14.93 9.75 0.06
CA PRO A 67 -13.60 10.22 0.39
C PRO A 67 -13.28 10.09 1.87
N ILE A 68 -12.05 9.67 2.16
CA ILE A 68 -11.43 9.68 3.48
C ILE A 68 -10.33 10.74 3.41
N GLU A 69 -10.49 11.82 4.15
CA GLU A 69 -9.66 13.02 4.01
C GLU A 69 -8.67 13.17 5.16
N GLY A 70 -7.42 13.40 4.81
CA GLY A 70 -6.31 13.65 5.71
C GLY A 70 -5.71 12.39 6.33
N ARG A 71 -4.42 12.49 6.66
CA ARG A 71 -3.61 11.37 7.19
C ARG A 71 -4.21 10.73 8.44
N ALA A 72 -4.82 11.51 9.33
CA ALA A 72 -5.40 10.98 10.56
C ALA A 72 -6.60 10.06 10.30
N ALA A 73 -7.50 10.45 9.38
CA ALA A 73 -8.65 9.62 8.99
C ALA A 73 -8.19 8.38 8.21
N ILE A 74 -7.18 8.51 7.35
CA ILE A 74 -6.55 7.39 6.63
C ILE A 74 -5.91 6.42 7.62
N HIS A 75 -5.22 6.92 8.65
CA HIS A 75 -4.66 6.09 9.71
C HIS A 75 -5.74 5.30 10.45
N ALA A 76 -6.82 5.97 10.86
CA ALA A 76 -7.95 5.32 11.53
C ALA A 76 -8.60 4.23 10.65
N PHE A 77 -8.71 4.47 9.34
CA PHE A 77 -9.21 3.49 8.39
C PHE A 77 -8.36 2.21 8.39
N TYR A 78 -7.03 2.32 8.22
CA TYR A 78 -6.17 1.14 8.18
C TYR A 78 -6.06 0.41 9.52
N THR A 79 -6.01 1.13 10.63
CA THR A 79 -5.96 0.51 11.97
C THR A 79 -7.28 -0.16 12.35
N GLY A 80 -8.42 0.38 11.92
CA GLY A 80 -9.72 -0.26 12.12
C GLY A 80 -9.87 -1.58 11.37
N PHE A 81 -9.18 -1.77 10.25
CA PHE A 81 -9.20 -3.02 9.49
C PHE A 81 -8.57 -4.20 10.23
N THR A 82 -7.62 -3.95 11.14
CA THR A 82 -6.88 -5.02 11.84
C THR A 82 -7.76 -5.86 12.77
N GLU A 83 -8.89 -5.34 13.20
CA GLU A 83 -9.81 -6.07 14.08
C GLU A 83 -10.59 -7.17 13.32
N GLU A 84 -10.87 -6.95 12.03
CA GLU A 84 -11.70 -7.82 11.21
C GLU A 84 -10.88 -8.73 10.28
N VAL A 85 -9.65 -8.35 9.97
CA VAL A 85 -8.78 -9.04 8.99
C VAL A 85 -7.56 -9.61 9.70
N ALA A 86 -7.47 -10.94 9.70
CA ALA A 86 -6.34 -11.64 10.35
C ALA A 86 -5.08 -11.65 9.49
N GLN A 87 -5.23 -11.68 8.17
CA GLN A 87 -4.13 -11.80 7.21
C GLN A 87 -4.53 -11.18 5.89
N THR A 88 -3.57 -10.55 5.21
CA THR A 88 -3.70 -10.12 3.81
C THR A 88 -2.51 -10.58 2.99
N ALA A 89 -2.69 -10.59 1.67
CA ALA A 89 -1.61 -10.68 0.69
C ALA A 89 -1.99 -9.81 -0.50
N HIS A 90 -1.07 -8.94 -0.94
CA HIS A 90 -1.32 -8.02 -2.04
C HIS A 90 -0.29 -8.18 -3.15
N CYS A 91 -0.76 -8.10 -4.39
CA CYS A 91 0.10 -8.10 -5.58
C CYS A 91 -0.22 -6.86 -6.42
N TYR A 92 0.77 -6.00 -6.60
CA TYR A 92 0.75 -4.88 -7.52
C TYR A 92 1.39 -5.28 -8.84
N THR A 93 0.68 -5.10 -9.94
CA THR A 93 1.17 -5.43 -11.29
C THR A 93 0.78 -4.36 -12.29
N ASN A 94 1.38 -4.41 -13.48
CA ASN A 94 1.07 -3.49 -14.58
C ASN A 94 1.17 -2.03 -14.17
N VAL A 95 2.22 -1.70 -13.40
CA VAL A 95 2.42 -0.33 -12.87
C VAL A 95 2.80 0.61 -14.00
N MET A 96 1.99 1.62 -14.21
CA MET A 96 2.23 2.72 -15.16
C MET A 96 2.44 4.01 -14.36
N ILE A 97 3.53 4.73 -14.63
CA ILE A 97 3.88 5.95 -13.91
C ILE A 97 4.22 7.04 -14.91
N GLN A 98 3.65 8.22 -14.70
CA GLN A 98 3.98 9.45 -15.41
C GLN A 98 4.44 10.50 -14.40
N ILE A 99 5.66 11.03 -14.59
CA ILE A 99 6.29 11.99 -13.69
C ILE A 99 6.43 13.32 -14.40
N THR A 100 6.13 14.42 -13.70
CA THR A 100 6.32 15.78 -14.16
C THR A 100 6.86 16.63 -13.01
N GLY A 101 8.17 16.84 -12.96
CA GLY A 101 8.83 17.52 -11.83
C GLY A 101 8.58 16.78 -10.51
N ASP A 102 8.03 17.48 -9.55
CA ASP A 102 7.77 16.96 -8.20
C ASP A 102 6.36 16.36 -8.03
N VAL A 103 5.62 16.12 -9.11
CA VAL A 103 4.33 15.44 -9.11
C VAL A 103 4.33 14.26 -10.06
N ALA A 104 3.55 13.23 -9.72
CA ALA A 104 3.39 12.07 -10.57
C ALA A 104 1.96 11.52 -10.50
N LYS A 105 1.61 10.73 -11.50
CA LYS A 105 0.41 9.89 -11.52
C LYS A 105 0.81 8.45 -11.74
N SER A 106 0.17 7.54 -11.04
CA SER A 106 0.35 6.12 -11.29
C SER A 106 -0.97 5.38 -11.43
N HIS A 107 -0.94 4.32 -12.22
CA HIS A 107 -2.00 3.31 -12.29
C HIS A 107 -1.35 1.95 -12.08
N ALA A 108 -2.00 1.10 -11.30
CA ALA A 108 -1.57 -0.27 -11.08
C ALA A 108 -2.77 -1.20 -11.05
N HIS A 109 -2.58 -2.44 -11.48
CA HIS A 109 -3.51 -3.51 -11.14
C HIS A 109 -3.16 -4.03 -9.74
N VAL A 110 -4.19 -4.34 -8.97
CA VAL A 110 -4.06 -4.86 -7.61
C VAL A 110 -4.90 -6.12 -7.48
N THR A 111 -4.27 -7.19 -7.00
CA THR A 111 -4.98 -8.35 -6.49
C THR A 111 -4.72 -8.44 -5.00
N GLY A 112 -5.77 -8.46 -4.19
CA GLY A 112 -5.71 -8.56 -2.74
C GLY A 112 -6.47 -9.79 -2.26
N TRP A 113 -5.83 -10.60 -1.44
CA TRP A 113 -6.44 -11.72 -0.72
C TRP A 113 -6.55 -11.35 0.76
N HIS A 114 -7.72 -11.61 1.34
CA HIS A 114 -8.00 -11.28 2.73
C HIS A 114 -8.57 -12.49 3.46
N TRP A 115 -8.01 -12.79 4.61
CA TRP A 115 -8.49 -13.79 5.54
C TRP A 115 -9.04 -13.08 6.76
N THR A 116 -10.34 -13.23 7.00
CA THR A 116 -11.01 -12.59 8.13
C THR A 116 -10.68 -13.29 9.45
N ALA A 117 -10.73 -12.54 10.54
CA ALA A 117 -10.48 -13.09 11.86
C ALA A 117 -11.61 -14.03 12.28
N ARG A 118 -11.29 -15.28 12.62
CA ARG A 118 -12.22 -16.27 13.18
C ARG A 118 -11.45 -17.33 13.99
N PRO A 119 -12.06 -17.87 15.06
CA PRO A 119 -11.35 -18.78 15.99
C PRO A 119 -10.86 -20.10 15.38
N ASP A 120 -11.52 -20.58 14.33
CA ASP A 120 -11.27 -21.87 13.68
C ASP A 120 -10.41 -21.77 12.42
N ARG A 121 -9.83 -20.58 12.14
CA ARG A 121 -8.99 -20.34 10.97
C ARG A 121 -7.75 -21.25 10.95
N LYS A 122 -7.53 -21.86 9.80
CA LYS A 122 -6.35 -22.68 9.51
C LYS A 122 -5.50 -21.99 8.44
N LEU A 123 -4.19 -22.22 8.48
CA LEU A 123 -3.27 -21.73 7.46
C LEU A 123 -3.61 -22.21 6.04
N THR A 124 -4.29 -23.35 5.92
CA THR A 124 -4.69 -23.95 4.64
C THR A 124 -6.03 -23.46 4.12
N ASP A 125 -6.73 -22.60 4.87
CA ASP A 125 -8.01 -22.07 4.42
C ASP A 125 -7.80 -21.12 3.24
N PRO A 126 -8.69 -21.17 2.23
CA PRO A 126 -8.68 -20.17 1.16
C PRO A 126 -8.97 -18.78 1.71
N ALA A 127 -8.60 -17.74 0.97
CA ALA A 127 -8.99 -16.39 1.32
C ALA A 127 -10.52 -16.25 1.35
N ASP A 128 -11.02 -15.52 2.34
CA ASP A 128 -12.47 -15.24 2.44
C ASP A 128 -12.90 -14.22 1.40
N ILE A 129 -12.00 -13.31 1.03
CA ILE A 129 -12.24 -12.28 0.02
C ILE A 129 -11.04 -12.22 -0.91
N THR A 130 -11.28 -12.24 -2.20
CA THR A 130 -10.28 -11.90 -3.23
C THR A 130 -10.79 -10.70 -4.01
N ILE A 131 -10.04 -9.62 -4.00
CA ILE A 131 -10.35 -8.39 -4.73
C ILE A 131 -9.42 -8.36 -5.94
N VAL A 132 -9.99 -8.19 -7.12
CA VAL A 132 -9.25 -7.87 -8.34
C VAL A 132 -9.65 -6.47 -8.76
N GLY A 133 -8.69 -5.58 -8.81
CA GLY A 133 -8.97 -4.19 -9.08
C GLY A 133 -7.75 -3.42 -9.53
N GLY A 134 -7.71 -2.16 -9.21
CA GLY A 134 -6.60 -1.28 -9.48
C GLY A 134 -6.56 -0.10 -8.54
N ALA A 135 -5.47 0.61 -8.58
CA ALA A 135 -5.28 1.88 -7.90
C ALA A 135 -4.88 2.96 -8.90
N LYS A 136 -5.47 4.14 -8.76
CA LYS A 136 -5.02 5.36 -9.37
C LYS A 136 -4.52 6.27 -8.28
N ASP A 137 -3.26 6.66 -8.40
CA ASP A 137 -2.63 7.52 -7.42
C ASP A 137 -2.11 8.79 -8.05
N GLU A 138 -2.25 9.89 -7.32
CA GLU A 138 -1.50 11.11 -7.54
C GLU A 138 -0.46 11.25 -6.43
N TRP A 139 0.74 11.69 -6.81
CA TRP A 139 1.91 11.72 -5.95
C TRP A 139 2.51 13.11 -5.90
N ARG A 140 3.12 13.43 -4.77
CA ARG A 140 3.96 14.61 -4.58
C ARG A 140 5.28 14.20 -3.94
N LYS A 141 6.38 14.71 -4.51
CA LYS A 141 7.72 14.56 -3.93
C LYS A 141 7.85 15.48 -2.73
N THR A 142 8.29 14.94 -1.62
CA THR A 142 8.50 15.66 -0.35
C THR A 142 9.94 15.45 0.11
N ALA A 143 10.35 16.16 1.16
CA ALA A 143 11.66 15.95 1.78
C ALA A 143 11.86 14.51 2.31
N SER A 144 10.74 13.77 2.56
CA SER A 144 10.76 12.39 3.03
C SER A 144 10.50 11.37 1.90
N GLY A 145 10.58 11.77 0.63
CA GLY A 145 10.30 10.95 -0.55
C GLY A 145 8.91 11.17 -1.14
N TRP A 146 8.52 10.32 -2.07
CA TRP A 146 7.23 10.40 -2.74
C TRP A 146 6.09 9.99 -1.79
N ARG A 147 4.99 10.77 -1.81
CA ARG A 147 3.79 10.53 -1.00
C ARG A 147 2.54 10.63 -1.87
N ILE A 148 1.59 9.73 -1.65
CA ILE A 148 0.27 9.78 -2.28
C ILE A 148 -0.50 10.98 -1.74
N THR A 149 -1.00 11.82 -2.64
CA THR A 149 -1.91 12.94 -2.32
C THR A 149 -3.36 12.60 -2.62
N ASN A 150 -3.59 11.72 -3.61
CA ASN A 150 -4.93 11.23 -3.90
C ASN A 150 -4.85 9.76 -4.33
N ARG A 151 -5.72 8.92 -3.77
CA ARG A 151 -5.86 7.51 -4.16
C ARG A 151 -7.31 7.20 -4.45
N ILE A 152 -7.55 6.59 -5.60
CA ILE A 152 -8.84 6.01 -5.96
C ILE A 152 -8.63 4.51 -6.18
N ALA A 153 -9.27 3.68 -5.36
CA ALA A 153 -9.32 2.25 -5.59
C ALA A 153 -10.40 1.92 -6.62
N LEU A 154 -10.04 1.08 -7.58
CA LEU A 154 -10.93 0.59 -8.63
C LEU A 154 -11.18 -0.88 -8.37
N GLN A 155 -12.44 -1.28 -8.38
CA GLN A 155 -12.81 -2.70 -8.25
C GLN A 155 -13.31 -3.22 -9.58
N PHE A 156 -12.63 -4.24 -10.11
CA PHE A 156 -13.05 -4.94 -11.33
C PHE A 156 -13.90 -6.18 -10.99
N GLY A 157 -13.60 -6.82 -9.87
CA GLY A 157 -14.34 -7.96 -9.36
C GLY A 157 -13.98 -8.31 -7.93
N VAL A 158 -14.90 -8.92 -7.23
CA VAL A 158 -14.73 -9.43 -5.87
C VAL A 158 -15.26 -10.85 -5.82
N ALA A 159 -14.41 -11.78 -5.40
CA ALA A 159 -14.81 -13.14 -5.06
C ALA A 159 -14.87 -13.26 -3.54
N MET A 160 -16.03 -13.61 -3.01
CA MET A 160 -16.25 -13.76 -1.57
C MET A 160 -16.39 -15.22 -1.20
N GLY A 161 -15.63 -15.65 -0.20
CA GLY A 161 -15.81 -16.93 0.48
C GLY A 161 -16.79 -16.80 1.65
N SER A 162 -16.26 -16.82 2.88
CA SER A 162 -17.07 -16.69 4.11
C SER A 162 -16.51 -15.56 5.00
N PRO A 163 -16.64 -14.30 4.58
CA PRO A 163 -16.13 -13.17 5.36
C PRO A 163 -16.89 -13.01 6.70
N SER A 164 -16.28 -12.29 7.64
CA SER A 164 -17.00 -11.86 8.84
C SER A 164 -18.17 -10.94 8.49
N PRO A 165 -19.20 -10.82 9.36
CA PRO A 165 -20.34 -9.94 9.10
C PRO A 165 -19.94 -8.48 8.85
N GLY A 166 -18.99 -7.93 9.60
CA GLY A 166 -18.53 -6.55 9.42
C GLY A 166 -17.85 -6.33 8.07
N ILE A 167 -17.04 -7.28 7.61
CA ILE A 167 -16.44 -7.24 6.28
C ILE A 167 -17.49 -7.40 5.18
N ALA A 168 -18.47 -8.29 5.35
CA ALA A 168 -19.55 -8.46 4.39
C ALA A 168 -20.36 -7.16 4.21
N GLU A 169 -20.66 -6.45 5.30
CA GLU A 169 -21.35 -5.17 5.28
C GLU A 169 -20.52 -4.08 4.58
N LEU A 170 -19.23 -3.95 4.94
CA LEU A 170 -18.31 -3.03 4.28
C LEU A 170 -18.28 -3.27 2.76
N MET A 171 -18.09 -4.52 2.34
CA MET A 171 -18.02 -4.88 0.93
C MET A 171 -19.32 -4.59 0.18
N ALA A 172 -20.48 -4.78 0.83
CA ALA A 172 -21.78 -4.47 0.24
C ALA A 172 -21.96 -2.97 -0.02
N GLY A 173 -21.30 -2.11 0.78
CA GLY A 173 -21.30 -0.65 0.58
C GLY A 173 -20.39 -0.16 -0.54
N MET A 174 -19.44 -0.98 -1.01
CA MET A 174 -18.46 -0.59 -2.02
C MET A 174 -19.08 -0.63 -3.43
N LYS A 175 -18.90 0.44 -4.18
CA LYS A 175 -19.38 0.54 -5.55
C LYS A 175 -18.38 -0.06 -6.54
N GLN A 176 -18.85 -0.97 -7.38
CA GLN A 176 -18.04 -1.45 -8.50
C GLN A 176 -17.76 -0.30 -9.48
N ARG A 177 -16.51 -0.09 -9.82
CA ARG A 177 -16.08 0.86 -10.85
C ARG A 177 -15.64 0.08 -12.09
N ALA A 178 -16.49 0.11 -13.12
CA ALA A 178 -16.32 -0.74 -14.31
C ALA A 178 -15.32 -0.21 -15.34
N SER A 179 -14.83 1.02 -15.24
CA SER A 179 -14.01 1.60 -16.30
C SER A 179 -12.78 2.35 -15.78
N TRP A 180 -11.67 2.10 -16.46
CA TRP A 180 -10.53 3.01 -16.46
C TRP A 180 -10.91 4.22 -17.34
N PRO A 181 -10.73 5.47 -16.87
CA PRO A 181 -10.88 6.63 -17.75
C PRO A 181 -9.74 6.73 -18.73
#